data_8a5dc4de05959cf67620208736ff82a3
#
_entry.id   8a5dc4de05959cf67620208736ff82a3
#
_cell.length_a   1.000
_cell.length_b   1.000
_cell.length_c   1.000
_cell.angle_alpha   90.00
_cell.angle_beta   90.00
_cell.angle_gamma   90.00
#
_symmetry.space_group_name_H-M   'P 1'
#
loop_
_entity.id
_entity.type
_entity.pdbx_description
1 polymer ?
#
loop_
_entity_poly.entity_id
_entity_poly.type
_entity_poly.pdbx_seq_one_letter_code
_entity_poly.pdbx_strand_id
1 'polypeptide(L)'
;MRIHRFMLPNEAGEVNNPLRDNIAWFLETERRKRKLRHQHMAELFKTSPGQGLAYRTYIRTMRKRNNVTLRTVEQMAQALNVSIATLLVGGAAVEPWAHKLTETSIRARLAAIIDSERKRRNLVRHQMAELLGVSEITFTKLERANGNISVDTIAAVGEALGRDPATFLFREPDDQHQPA
;
A
#
# COMPACT_ATOMS: atom_id res chain seq x y z
N MET A 1 -1.23 -28.60 8.81
CA MET A 1 -0.59 -27.37 9.30
C MET A 1 0.35 -26.89 8.20
N ARG A 2 -0.10 -25.96 7.32
CA ARG A 2 0.74 -25.42 6.24
C ARG A 2 1.47 -24.21 6.83
N ILE A 3 2.77 -24.36 7.04
CA ILE A 3 3.69 -23.27 7.37
C ILE A 3 3.69 -22.34 6.14
N HIS A 4 3.12 -21.14 6.27
CA HIS A 4 3.26 -20.11 5.25
C HIS A 4 4.75 -19.78 5.16
N ARG A 5 5.33 -20.21 4.07
CA ARG A 5 6.70 -19.91 3.69
C ARG A 5 6.79 -18.39 3.55
N PHE A 6 7.44 -17.72 4.50
CA PHE A 6 7.91 -16.36 4.32
C PHE A 6 8.58 -16.30 2.95
N MET A 7 8.11 -15.43 2.05
CA MET A 7 8.81 -15.16 0.82
C MET A 7 10.19 -14.64 1.18
N LEU A 8 11.18 -15.49 1.08
CA LEU A 8 12.57 -15.07 1.08
C LEU A 8 12.74 -14.13 -0.13
N PRO A 9 13.52 -13.03 -0.01
CA PRO A 9 13.85 -12.21 -1.15
C PRO A 9 14.40 -13.14 -2.24
N ASN A 10 13.94 -12.93 -3.49
CA ASN A 10 14.57 -13.62 -4.63
C ASN A 10 16.07 -13.29 -4.63
N GLU A 11 16.89 -14.08 -5.30
CA GLU A 11 18.36 -13.99 -5.30
C GLU A 11 18.91 -12.58 -5.67
N ALA A 12 18.04 -11.67 -6.16
CA ALA A 12 18.35 -10.28 -6.49
C ALA A 12 17.96 -9.29 -5.38
N GLY A 13 17.42 -9.74 -4.22
CA GLY A 13 16.95 -8.86 -3.14
C GLY A 13 15.68 -8.05 -3.49
N GLU A 14 14.97 -8.42 -4.54
CA GLU A 14 13.69 -7.80 -4.91
C GLU A 14 12.57 -8.39 -4.05
N VAL A 15 11.92 -7.52 -3.29
CA VAL A 15 10.67 -7.88 -2.60
C VAL A 15 9.57 -7.92 -3.64
N ASN A 16 8.98 -9.10 -3.87
CA ASN A 16 7.81 -9.23 -4.73
C ASN A 16 6.63 -8.58 -4.01
N ASN A 17 6.30 -7.37 -4.40
CA ASN A 17 5.21 -6.60 -3.80
C ASN A 17 4.32 -6.02 -4.91
N PRO A 18 3.09 -6.53 -5.09
CA PRO A 18 2.19 -6.09 -6.14
C PRO A 18 1.87 -4.58 -6.07
N LEU A 19 1.88 -3.98 -4.88
CA LEU A 19 1.68 -2.54 -4.73
C LEU A 19 2.84 -1.74 -5.33
N ARG A 20 4.08 -2.20 -5.16
CA ARG A 20 5.25 -1.55 -5.82
C ARG A 20 5.16 -1.68 -7.33
N ASP A 21 4.72 -2.84 -7.81
CA ASP A 21 4.55 -3.12 -9.23
C ASP A 21 3.48 -2.21 -9.84
N ASN A 22 2.35 -2.11 -9.18
CA ASN A 22 1.23 -1.28 -9.58
C ASN A 22 1.60 0.21 -9.64
N ILE A 23 2.27 0.73 -8.60
CA ILE A 23 2.74 2.11 -8.57
C ILE A 23 3.70 2.38 -9.73
N ALA A 24 4.73 1.53 -9.90
CA ALA A 24 5.72 1.70 -10.96
C ALA A 24 5.09 1.64 -12.35
N TRP A 25 4.19 0.68 -12.57
CA TRP A 25 3.47 0.53 -13.83
C TRP A 25 2.61 1.76 -14.14
N PHE A 26 1.84 2.23 -13.16
CA PHE A 26 0.99 3.40 -13.34
C PHE A 26 1.79 4.67 -13.65
N LEU A 27 2.87 4.91 -12.90
CA LEU A 27 3.74 6.06 -13.13
C LEU A 27 4.38 6.02 -14.52
N GLU A 28 4.82 4.86 -14.99
CA GLU A 28 5.38 4.69 -16.33
C GLU A 28 4.32 4.92 -17.40
N THR A 29 3.11 4.41 -17.22
CA THR A 29 1.98 4.61 -18.13
C THR A 29 1.64 6.09 -18.25
N GLU A 30 1.51 6.81 -17.13
CA GLU A 30 1.23 8.24 -17.13
C GLU A 30 2.38 9.06 -17.75
N ARG A 31 3.63 8.68 -17.47
CA ARG A 31 4.78 9.33 -18.09
C ARG A 31 4.74 9.21 -19.62
N ARG A 32 4.48 8.01 -20.15
CA ARG A 32 4.38 7.75 -21.60
C ARG A 32 3.21 8.48 -22.22
N LYS A 33 2.03 8.45 -21.59
CA LYS A 33 0.84 9.15 -22.04
C LYS A 33 1.08 10.66 -22.18
N ARG A 34 1.82 11.25 -21.23
CA ARG A 34 2.19 12.68 -21.23
C ARG A 34 3.43 12.98 -22.09
N LYS A 35 4.05 11.97 -22.68
CA LYS A 35 5.29 12.09 -23.50
C LYS A 35 6.44 12.77 -22.74
N LEU A 36 6.55 12.56 -21.43
CA LEU A 36 7.55 13.18 -20.58
C LEU A 36 8.80 12.32 -20.45
N ARG A 37 9.97 12.98 -20.32
CA ARG A 37 11.19 12.33 -19.83
C ARG A 37 11.07 12.10 -18.32
N HIS A 38 11.83 11.14 -17.77
CA HIS A 38 11.82 10.86 -16.32
C HIS A 38 12.10 12.10 -15.46
N GLN A 39 13.01 12.98 -15.90
CA GLN A 39 13.31 14.21 -15.18
C GLN A 39 12.09 15.13 -15.08
N HIS A 40 11.40 15.36 -16.21
CA HIS A 40 10.21 16.21 -16.24
C HIS A 40 9.04 15.57 -15.46
N MET A 41 8.91 14.24 -15.50
CA MET A 41 7.91 13.54 -14.68
C MET A 41 8.19 13.74 -13.18
N ALA A 42 9.45 13.66 -12.75
CA ALA A 42 9.83 13.90 -11.36
C ALA A 42 9.59 15.36 -10.92
N GLU A 43 9.69 16.32 -11.85
CA GLU A 43 9.40 17.72 -11.56
C GLU A 43 7.93 17.97 -11.22
N LEU A 44 7.01 17.18 -11.76
CA LEU A 44 5.58 17.26 -11.39
C LEU A 44 5.35 16.99 -9.91
N PHE A 45 6.21 16.21 -9.26
CA PHE A 45 6.11 15.89 -7.85
C PHE A 45 6.74 16.94 -6.92
N LYS A 46 7.33 17.99 -7.47
CA LYS A 46 7.88 19.13 -6.72
C LYS A 46 6.79 20.18 -6.51
N THR A 47 5.74 19.86 -5.74
CA THR A 47 4.55 20.72 -5.64
C THR A 47 4.71 21.94 -4.72
N SER A 48 5.79 22.02 -3.92
CA SER A 48 6.07 23.18 -3.05
C SER A 48 7.54 23.21 -2.63
N PRO A 49 8.12 24.37 -2.35
CA PRO A 49 9.46 24.46 -1.80
C PRO A 49 9.58 23.65 -0.50
N GLY A 50 10.44 22.63 -0.50
CA GLY A 50 10.68 21.74 0.65
C GLY A 50 9.76 20.52 0.79
N GLN A 51 8.71 20.36 -0.03
CA GLN A 51 7.77 19.22 0.06
C GLN A 51 7.74 18.33 -1.18
N GLY A 52 8.60 18.54 -2.15
CA GLY A 52 8.61 17.75 -3.38
C GLY A 52 9.30 16.41 -3.23
N LEU A 53 8.87 15.45 -4.03
CA LEU A 53 9.55 14.16 -4.14
C LEU A 53 10.89 14.36 -4.85
N ALA A 54 12.00 13.94 -4.24
CA ALA A 54 13.31 14.00 -4.88
C ALA A 54 13.35 13.10 -6.12
N TYR A 55 14.03 13.53 -7.19
CA TYR A 55 14.23 12.73 -8.40
C TYR A 55 14.73 11.31 -8.10
N ARG A 56 15.67 11.19 -7.14
CA ARG A 56 16.19 9.88 -6.69
C ARG A 56 15.09 8.97 -6.14
N THR A 57 14.16 9.51 -5.34
CA THR A 57 13.04 8.75 -4.78
C THR A 57 12.11 8.28 -5.89
N TYR A 58 11.77 9.16 -6.84
CA TYR A 58 10.98 8.81 -8.02
C TYR A 58 11.62 7.66 -8.81
N ILE A 59 12.91 7.77 -9.17
CA ILE A 59 13.61 6.72 -9.93
C ILE A 59 13.68 5.40 -9.16
N ARG A 60 13.91 5.44 -7.84
CA ARG A 60 13.92 4.22 -7.02
C ARG A 60 12.54 3.57 -6.95
N THR A 61 11.48 4.38 -6.91
CA THR A 61 10.09 3.89 -6.96
C THR A 61 9.80 3.23 -8.32
N MET A 62 10.18 3.88 -9.41
CA MET A 62 10.05 3.32 -10.76
C MET A 62 10.79 2.00 -10.95
N ARG A 63 11.93 1.84 -10.27
CA ARG A 63 12.73 0.60 -10.28
C ARG A 63 12.30 -0.39 -9.20
N LYS A 64 11.19 -0.14 -8.49
CA LYS A 64 10.66 -0.98 -7.39
C LYS A 64 11.64 -1.18 -6.22
N ARG A 65 12.69 -0.35 -6.14
CA ARG A 65 13.77 -0.43 -5.14
C ARG A 65 13.54 0.44 -3.92
N ASN A 66 12.33 0.98 -3.76
CA ASN A 66 11.99 1.87 -2.67
C ASN A 66 10.72 1.40 -1.99
N ASN A 67 10.80 1.24 -0.67
CA ASN A 67 9.62 1.03 0.16
C ASN A 67 8.96 2.39 0.41
N VAL A 68 8.06 2.79 -0.47
CA VAL A 68 7.35 4.06 -0.36
C VAL A 68 6.27 4.01 0.73
N THR A 69 6.03 5.17 1.33
CA THR A 69 4.98 5.31 2.35
C THR A 69 3.68 5.78 1.72
N LEU A 70 2.55 5.54 2.40
CA LEU A 70 1.25 6.04 1.94
C LEU A 70 1.24 7.54 1.71
N ARG A 71 1.92 8.33 2.56
CA ARG A 71 2.08 9.77 2.37
C ARG A 71 2.78 10.09 1.05
N THR A 72 3.82 9.36 0.71
CA THR A 72 4.53 9.53 -0.58
C THR A 72 3.62 9.16 -1.76
N VAL A 73 2.84 8.09 -1.63
CA VAL A 73 1.86 7.70 -2.65
C VAL A 73 0.79 8.77 -2.82
N GLU A 74 0.28 9.35 -1.72
CA GLU A 74 -0.69 10.45 -1.76
C GLU A 74 -0.13 11.69 -2.47
N GLN A 75 1.12 12.06 -2.17
CA GLN A 75 1.79 13.17 -2.88
C GLN A 75 1.91 12.92 -4.39
N MET A 76 2.25 11.69 -4.79
CA MET A 76 2.29 11.32 -6.21
C MET A 76 0.89 11.37 -6.83
N ALA A 77 -0.13 10.86 -6.14
CA ALA A 77 -1.52 10.87 -6.60
C ALA A 77 -2.05 12.28 -6.81
N GLN A 78 -1.81 13.17 -5.85
CA GLN A 78 -2.19 14.59 -5.93
C GLN A 78 -1.52 15.28 -7.12
N ALA A 79 -0.21 15.10 -7.30
CA ALA A 79 0.55 15.70 -8.42
C ALA A 79 0.07 15.21 -9.80
N LEU A 80 -0.46 14.01 -9.88
CA LEU A 80 -1.02 13.42 -11.11
C LEU A 80 -2.52 13.68 -11.27
N ASN A 81 -3.16 14.26 -10.26
CA ASN A 81 -4.62 14.46 -10.19
C ASN A 81 -5.40 13.13 -10.31
N VAL A 82 -4.96 12.14 -9.55
CA VAL A 82 -5.62 10.82 -9.44
C VAL A 82 -5.82 10.46 -7.96
N SER A 83 -6.59 9.42 -7.67
CA SER A 83 -6.74 8.93 -6.30
C SER A 83 -5.57 8.04 -5.88
N ILE A 84 -5.34 7.92 -4.56
CA ILE A 84 -4.38 6.96 -4.01
C ILE A 84 -4.74 5.53 -4.43
N ALA A 85 -6.03 5.19 -4.42
CA ALA A 85 -6.52 3.89 -4.84
C ALA A 85 -6.09 3.57 -6.27
N THR A 86 -6.23 4.51 -7.21
CA THR A 86 -5.80 4.34 -8.61
C THR A 86 -4.33 3.95 -8.72
N LEU A 87 -3.45 4.58 -7.94
CA LEU A 87 -2.02 4.24 -7.92
C LEU A 87 -1.76 2.85 -7.35
N LEU A 88 -2.41 2.51 -6.25
CA LEU A 88 -2.18 1.25 -5.53
C LEU A 88 -2.73 0.03 -6.28
N VAL A 89 -3.79 0.19 -7.08
CA VAL A 89 -4.33 -0.90 -7.92
C VAL A 89 -3.77 -0.89 -9.35
N GLY A 90 -2.82 0.00 -9.67
CA GLY A 90 -2.21 0.07 -11.01
C GLY A 90 -3.18 0.52 -12.10
N GLY A 91 -4.15 1.37 -11.77
CA GLY A 91 -5.16 1.85 -12.72
C GLY A 91 -6.30 0.86 -12.99
N ALA A 92 -6.36 -0.28 -12.31
CA ALA A 92 -7.53 -1.16 -12.36
C ALA A 92 -8.77 -0.44 -11.79
N ALA A 93 -9.96 -0.90 -12.19
CA ALA A 93 -11.21 -0.34 -11.69
C ALA A 93 -11.37 -0.61 -10.20
N VAL A 94 -11.79 0.40 -9.46
CA VAL A 94 -12.17 0.32 -8.05
C VAL A 94 -13.54 0.95 -7.85
N GLU A 95 -14.19 0.60 -6.76
CA GLU A 95 -15.47 1.17 -6.38
C GLU A 95 -15.41 2.71 -6.26
N PRO A 96 -16.47 3.44 -6.63
CA PRO A 96 -16.47 4.91 -6.63
C PRO A 96 -16.08 5.54 -5.28
N TRP A 97 -16.44 4.91 -4.17
CA TRP A 97 -16.07 5.38 -2.83
C TRP A 97 -14.56 5.31 -2.57
N ALA A 98 -13.86 4.33 -3.15
CA ALA A 98 -12.42 4.15 -2.95
C ALA A 98 -11.61 5.31 -3.53
N HIS A 99 -12.11 5.99 -4.57
CA HIS A 99 -11.46 7.16 -5.13
C HIS A 99 -11.44 8.37 -4.18
N LYS A 100 -12.29 8.37 -3.15
CA LYS A 100 -12.36 9.43 -2.13
C LYS A 100 -11.44 9.19 -0.94
N LEU A 101 -10.78 8.03 -0.87
CA LEU A 101 -9.90 7.70 0.24
C LEU A 101 -8.64 8.57 0.23
N THR A 102 -8.33 9.11 1.40
CA THR A 102 -7.07 9.78 1.73
C THR A 102 -6.10 8.80 2.40
N GLU A 103 -4.85 9.19 2.56
CA GLU A 103 -3.87 8.46 3.36
C GLU A 103 -4.41 8.12 4.75
N THR A 104 -5.04 9.09 5.42
CA THR A 104 -5.63 8.90 6.75
C THR A 104 -6.78 7.89 6.72
N SER A 105 -7.68 7.96 5.73
CA SER A 105 -8.80 7.03 5.60
C SER A 105 -8.32 5.60 5.34
N ILE A 106 -7.28 5.44 4.53
CA ILE A 106 -6.68 4.13 4.24
C ILE A 106 -6.06 3.53 5.51
N ARG A 107 -5.37 4.34 6.33
CA ARG A 107 -4.84 3.87 7.62
C ARG A 107 -5.94 3.44 8.58
N ALA A 108 -7.00 4.24 8.70
CA ALA A 108 -8.15 3.91 9.55
C ALA A 108 -8.83 2.62 9.09
N ARG A 109 -8.99 2.43 7.78
CA ARG A 109 -9.58 1.22 7.22
C ARG A 109 -8.70 -0.01 7.46
N LEU A 110 -7.38 0.12 7.28
CA LEU A 110 -6.43 -0.96 7.59
C LEU A 110 -6.52 -1.37 9.07
N ALA A 111 -6.55 -0.40 9.98
CA ALA A 111 -6.72 -0.65 11.42
C ALA A 111 -8.03 -1.39 11.72
N ALA A 112 -9.14 -0.97 11.11
CA ALA A 112 -10.45 -1.62 11.27
C ALA A 112 -10.44 -3.07 10.77
N ILE A 113 -9.82 -3.34 9.62
CA ILE A 113 -9.66 -4.69 9.07
C ILE A 113 -8.85 -5.57 10.04
N ILE A 114 -7.72 -5.07 10.53
CA ILE A 114 -6.86 -5.79 11.48
C ILE A 114 -7.61 -6.11 12.79
N ASP A 115 -8.35 -5.15 13.34
CA ASP A 115 -9.11 -5.34 14.58
C ASP A 115 -10.26 -6.34 14.39
N SER A 116 -10.98 -6.25 13.28
CA SER A 116 -12.04 -7.20 12.92
C SER A 116 -11.47 -8.63 12.80
N GLU A 117 -10.36 -8.81 12.08
CA GLU A 117 -9.72 -10.10 11.92
C GLU A 117 -9.17 -10.65 13.24
N ARG A 118 -8.61 -9.78 14.08
CA ARG A 118 -8.13 -10.16 15.41
C ARG A 118 -9.27 -10.69 16.29
N LYS A 119 -10.41 -9.99 16.31
CA LYS A 119 -11.61 -10.39 17.05
C LYS A 119 -12.20 -11.69 16.49
N ARG A 120 -12.34 -11.81 15.18
CA ARG A 120 -12.88 -13.00 14.50
C ARG A 120 -12.05 -14.26 14.83
N ARG A 121 -10.72 -14.11 14.91
CA ARG A 121 -9.80 -15.21 15.24
C ARG A 121 -9.59 -15.39 16.73
N ASN A 122 -10.23 -14.59 17.59
CA ASN A 122 -10.05 -14.56 19.04
C ASN A 122 -8.58 -14.45 19.49
N LEU A 123 -7.80 -13.60 18.78
CA LEU A 123 -6.39 -13.41 19.06
C LEU A 123 -6.18 -12.22 20.01
N VAL A 124 -5.19 -12.34 20.90
CA VAL A 124 -4.68 -11.21 21.65
C VAL A 124 -3.68 -10.41 20.80
N ARG A 125 -3.30 -9.20 21.24
CA ARG A 125 -2.52 -8.25 20.43
C ARG A 125 -1.18 -8.82 19.93
N HIS A 126 -0.41 -9.46 20.80
CA HIS A 126 0.89 -10.02 20.42
C HIS A 126 0.76 -11.15 19.39
N GLN A 127 -0.25 -12.01 19.54
CA GLN A 127 -0.52 -13.09 18.58
C GLN A 127 -0.91 -12.53 17.20
N MET A 128 -1.66 -11.42 17.18
CA MET A 128 -2.00 -10.76 15.92
C MET A 128 -0.75 -10.11 15.28
N ALA A 129 0.12 -9.48 16.05
CA ALA A 129 1.38 -8.94 15.57
C ALA A 129 2.28 -10.04 14.98
N GLU A 130 2.36 -11.19 15.65
CA GLU A 130 3.09 -12.38 15.17
C GLU A 130 2.48 -12.91 13.88
N LEU A 131 1.15 -13.06 13.80
CA LEU A 131 0.45 -13.48 12.58
C LEU A 131 0.76 -12.57 11.40
N LEU A 132 0.79 -11.25 11.63
CA LEU A 132 1.09 -10.25 10.60
C LEU A 132 2.59 -10.15 10.28
N GLY A 133 3.45 -10.84 11.02
CA GLY A 133 4.91 -10.78 10.85
C GLY A 133 5.50 -9.40 11.13
N VAL A 134 4.88 -8.62 12.02
CA VAL A 134 5.33 -7.25 12.37
C VAL A 134 5.75 -7.16 13.84
N SER A 135 6.65 -6.19 14.15
CA SER A 135 6.98 -5.91 15.55
C SER A 135 5.78 -5.32 16.29
N GLU A 136 5.74 -5.45 17.62
CA GLU A 136 4.68 -4.85 18.46
C GLU A 136 4.60 -3.33 18.30
N ILE A 137 5.74 -2.66 18.07
CA ILE A 137 5.78 -1.22 17.79
C ILE A 137 5.05 -0.92 16.47
N THR A 138 5.31 -1.71 15.42
CA THR A 138 4.63 -1.57 14.13
C THR A 138 3.15 -1.89 14.27
N PHE A 139 2.81 -2.96 15.00
CA PHE A 139 1.41 -3.33 15.27
C PHE A 139 0.65 -2.20 15.98
N THR A 140 1.27 -1.59 17.02
CA THR A 140 0.66 -0.45 17.72
C THR A 140 0.39 0.74 16.79
N LYS A 141 1.28 1.02 15.83
CA LYS A 141 1.05 2.06 14.81
C LYS A 141 -0.09 1.70 13.88
N LEU A 142 -0.18 0.43 13.45
CA LEU A 142 -1.28 -0.07 12.61
C LEU A 142 -2.62 0.03 13.33
N GLU A 143 -2.70 -0.46 14.55
CA GLU A 143 -3.92 -0.47 15.36
C GLU A 143 -4.45 0.94 15.67
N ARG A 144 -3.55 1.89 15.93
CA ARG A 144 -3.92 3.29 16.20
C ARG A 144 -4.12 4.12 14.94
N ALA A 145 -4.00 3.54 13.76
CA ALA A 145 -4.03 4.23 12.48
C ALA A 145 -3.09 5.46 12.44
N ASN A 146 -1.99 5.41 13.19
CA ASN A 146 -1.03 6.51 13.27
C ASN A 146 0.34 6.12 12.68
N GLY A 147 1.14 7.13 12.38
CA GLY A 147 2.44 6.93 11.77
C GLY A 147 2.39 6.72 10.25
N ASN A 148 3.56 6.74 9.66
CA ASN A 148 3.72 6.65 8.22
C ASN A 148 3.86 5.18 7.81
N ILE A 149 2.79 4.57 7.31
CA ILE A 149 2.74 3.16 6.91
C ILE A 149 3.30 3.02 5.50
N SER A 150 4.14 2.02 5.30
CA SER A 150 4.72 1.72 3.98
C SER A 150 3.84 0.76 3.17
N VAL A 151 4.01 0.79 1.84
CA VAL A 151 3.31 -0.15 0.95
C VAL A 151 3.72 -1.59 1.20
N ASP A 152 4.94 -1.84 1.69
CA ASP A 152 5.38 -3.19 2.06
C ASP A 152 4.64 -3.70 3.29
N THR A 153 4.41 -2.83 4.28
CA THR A 153 3.62 -3.19 5.46
C THR A 153 2.18 -3.52 5.07
N ILE A 154 1.60 -2.75 4.14
CA ILE A 154 0.24 -3.03 3.63
C ILE A 154 0.20 -4.38 2.92
N ALA A 155 1.17 -4.65 2.04
CA ALA A 155 1.23 -5.92 1.32
C ALA A 155 1.38 -7.10 2.28
N ALA A 156 2.29 -7.01 3.25
CA ALA A 156 2.51 -8.04 4.25
C ALA A 156 1.25 -8.32 5.08
N VAL A 157 0.50 -7.29 5.47
CA VAL A 157 -0.79 -7.45 6.16
C VAL A 157 -1.80 -8.17 5.28
N GLY A 158 -1.94 -7.77 4.01
CA GLY A 158 -2.84 -8.44 3.06
C GLY A 158 -2.52 -9.93 2.92
N GLU A 159 -1.25 -10.27 2.68
CA GLU A 159 -0.77 -11.65 2.56
C GLU A 159 -1.01 -12.46 3.84
N ALA A 160 -0.67 -11.92 5.00
CA ALA A 160 -0.87 -12.59 6.29
C ALA A 160 -2.35 -12.87 6.59
N LEU A 161 -3.24 -12.02 6.10
CA LEU A 161 -4.69 -12.19 6.21
C LEU A 161 -5.27 -13.10 5.12
N GLY A 162 -4.47 -13.57 4.16
CA GLY A 162 -4.91 -14.35 3.01
C GLY A 162 -5.75 -13.54 2.02
N ARG A 163 -5.53 -12.23 1.96
CA ARG A 163 -6.22 -11.30 1.06
C ARG A 163 -5.27 -10.81 -0.03
N ASP A 164 -5.83 -10.46 -1.19
CA ASP A 164 -5.04 -9.84 -2.25
C ASP A 164 -4.51 -8.47 -1.80
N PRO A 165 -3.18 -8.30 -1.67
CA PRO A 165 -2.58 -7.06 -1.18
C PRO A 165 -2.95 -5.82 -1.99
N ALA A 166 -3.20 -5.97 -3.29
CA ALA A 166 -3.49 -4.86 -4.18
C ALA A 166 -4.91 -4.31 -3.99
N THR A 167 -5.87 -5.14 -3.58
CA THR A 167 -7.29 -4.78 -3.65
C THR A 167 -8.04 -4.83 -2.32
N PHE A 168 -7.52 -5.53 -1.29
CA PHE A 168 -8.29 -5.76 -0.05
C PHE A 168 -8.74 -4.48 0.68
N LEU A 169 -8.00 -3.39 0.52
CA LEU A 169 -8.34 -2.08 1.09
C LEU A 169 -9.45 -1.35 0.32
N PHE A 170 -9.74 -1.78 -0.91
CA PHE A 170 -10.63 -1.09 -1.85
C PHE A 170 -11.87 -1.89 -2.21
N ARG A 171 -12.08 -3.03 -1.53
CA ARG A 171 -13.31 -3.82 -1.61
C ARG A 171 -14.15 -3.57 -0.37
N GLU A 172 -15.45 -3.63 -0.49
CA GLU A 172 -16.33 -3.67 0.65
C GLU A 172 -16.01 -4.91 1.50
N PRO A 173 -16.15 -4.83 2.85
CA PRO A 173 -16.08 -6.03 3.66
C PRO A 173 -17.11 -7.02 3.09
N ASP A 174 -16.63 -8.19 2.67
CA ASP A 174 -17.54 -9.26 2.25
C ASP A 174 -18.50 -9.56 3.41
N ASP A 175 -19.76 -9.24 3.25
CA ASP A 175 -20.88 -9.74 4.07
C ASP A 175 -21.09 -11.27 3.90
N GLN A 176 -20.17 -11.93 3.19
CA GLN A 176 -20.23 -13.33 2.83
C GLN A 176 -19.57 -14.23 3.88
N HIS A 177 -20.00 -14.12 5.12
CA HIS A 177 -19.97 -15.26 6.04
C HIS A 177 -21.23 -15.22 6.90
N GLN A 178 -22.39 -15.43 6.27
CA GLN A 178 -23.48 -16.09 7.00
C GLN A 178 -23.05 -17.55 7.19
N PRO A 179 -22.85 -18.00 8.42
CA PRO A 179 -22.71 -19.43 8.66
C PRO A 179 -24.06 -20.09 8.32
N ALA A 180 -23.99 -21.09 7.45
CA ALA A 180 -25.10 -21.99 7.21
C ALA A 180 -25.38 -22.83 8.45
#